data_cd830559f6245ba01f0cd81426ded4dc
#
_entry.id   cd830559f6245ba01f0cd81426ded4dc
#
_cell.length_a   1.000
_cell.length_b   1.000
_cell.length_c   1.000
_cell.angle_alpha   90.00
_cell.angle_beta   90.00
_cell.angle_gamma   90.00
#
_symmetry.space_group_name_H-M   'P 1'
#
loop_
_entity.id
_entity.type
_entity.pdbx_description
1 polymer ?
#
loop_
_entity_poly.entity_id
_entity_poly.type
_entity_poly.pdbx_seq_one_letter_code
_entity_poly.pdbx_strand_id
1 'polypeptide(L)'
;SNAGYNTISGLASRNVDADPLNDVAPLDDRWVNDDIDTSWATGNNFSKLKQGGVGLDLELDLSPDVMLKSISSYRKIDFAAGVDLDNSPLPVLQTSFTADQEQWSQELQLTGSALDNALNCVVGGYVFNEKGDLRDFVTFAGGLLQVDGPGQIDTTAYAAFGQVDWRVSDLLGFTLGGRYTKEDKSYVGAQSD
;
A
#
# COMPACT_ATOMS: atom_id res chain seq x y z
N SER A 1 -12.87 15.23 14.17
CA SER A 1 -13.56 14.12 13.51
C SER A 1 -14.46 13.39 14.52
N ASN A 2 -15.65 12.99 14.11
CA ASN A 2 -16.61 12.31 14.99
C ASN A 2 -16.18 10.92 15.45
N ALA A 3 -15.07 10.41 15.00
CA ALA A 3 -14.61 9.05 15.32
C ALA A 3 -14.20 8.92 16.79
N GLY A 4 -13.44 9.87 17.32
CA GLY A 4 -13.07 9.89 18.75
C GLY A 4 -14.28 10.01 19.65
N TYR A 5 -15.24 10.88 19.29
CA TYR A 5 -16.50 11.05 20.03
C TYR A 5 -17.27 9.75 20.14
N ASN A 6 -17.46 9.04 19.04
CA ASN A 6 -18.20 7.76 19.04
C ASN A 6 -17.51 6.69 19.87
N THR A 7 -16.17 6.65 19.88
CA THR A 7 -15.39 5.72 20.69
C THR A 7 -15.55 6.04 22.18
N ILE A 8 -15.38 7.29 22.57
CA ILE A 8 -15.52 7.74 23.97
C ILE A 8 -16.93 7.48 24.48
N SER A 9 -17.97 7.88 23.73
CA SER A 9 -19.37 7.66 24.11
C SER A 9 -19.70 6.17 24.25
N GLY A 10 -19.19 5.33 23.36
CA GLY A 10 -19.41 3.89 23.42
C GLY A 10 -18.73 3.24 24.62
N LEU A 11 -17.57 3.70 25.02
CA LEU A 11 -16.84 3.20 26.18
C LEU A 11 -17.44 3.74 27.48
N ALA A 12 -17.79 5.03 27.54
CA ALA A 12 -18.45 5.60 28.70
C ALA A 12 -19.77 4.90 29.02
N SER A 13 -20.57 4.56 28.02
CA SER A 13 -21.83 3.84 28.21
C SER A 13 -21.66 2.42 28.77
N ARG A 14 -20.48 1.83 28.60
CA ARG A 14 -20.15 0.49 29.11
C ARG A 14 -19.48 0.54 30.49
N ASN A 15 -19.21 1.72 31.02
CA ASN A 15 -18.56 1.92 32.31
C ASN A 15 -17.24 1.11 32.42
N VAL A 16 -16.43 1.11 31.34
CA VAL A 16 -15.24 0.28 31.19
C VAL A 16 -14.12 0.71 32.16
N ASP A 17 -14.19 1.93 32.67
CA ASP A 17 -13.20 2.49 33.60
C ASP A 17 -13.76 2.60 35.04
N ALA A 18 -14.63 1.71 35.43
CA ALA A 18 -15.09 1.63 36.82
C ALA A 18 -14.13 0.80 37.67
N ASP A 19 -12.84 1.21 37.75
CA ASP A 19 -11.99 0.73 38.83
C ASP A 19 -12.19 1.63 40.07
N PRO A 20 -12.90 1.18 41.10
CA PRO A 20 -13.13 1.98 42.30
C PRO A 20 -11.84 2.22 43.11
N LEU A 21 -10.71 1.68 42.70
CA LEU A 21 -9.46 1.74 43.44
C LEU A 21 -8.47 2.78 42.92
N ASN A 22 -8.67 3.30 41.71
CA ASN A 22 -7.66 4.17 41.08
C ASN A 22 -8.04 5.64 40.92
N ASP A 23 -9.21 6.07 41.30
CA ASP A 23 -9.70 7.47 41.15
C ASP A 23 -9.57 8.03 39.70
N VAL A 24 -9.42 7.16 38.70
CA VAL A 24 -9.33 7.59 37.29
C VAL A 24 -10.69 8.08 36.85
N ALA A 25 -10.73 9.29 36.33
CA ALA A 25 -11.96 9.86 35.81
C ALA A 25 -12.49 8.99 34.64
N PRO A 26 -13.78 8.60 34.69
CA PRO A 26 -14.39 7.84 33.63
C PRO A 26 -14.32 8.59 32.31
N LEU A 27 -14.35 7.85 31.21
CA LEU A 27 -14.52 8.42 29.87
C LEU A 27 -15.90 9.07 29.78
N ASP A 28 -15.91 10.38 29.63
CA ASP A 28 -17.13 11.17 29.49
C ASP A 28 -16.96 12.33 28.50
N ASP A 29 -17.97 13.16 28.37
CA ASP A 29 -18.00 14.28 27.41
C ASP A 29 -16.94 15.36 27.66
N ARG A 30 -16.19 15.32 28.76
CA ARG A 30 -15.10 16.26 29.04
C ARG A 30 -13.97 16.16 28.01
N TRP A 31 -13.82 15.01 27.37
CA TRP A 31 -12.79 14.74 26.35
C TRP A 31 -13.29 15.00 24.93
N VAL A 32 -14.55 15.38 24.78
CA VAL A 32 -15.11 15.82 23.51
C VAL A 32 -14.71 17.26 23.26
N ASN A 33 -14.16 17.52 22.09
CA ASN A 33 -13.68 18.82 21.70
C ASN A 33 -14.37 19.29 20.42
N ASP A 34 -14.92 20.50 20.44
CA ASP A 34 -15.55 21.13 19.28
C ASP A 34 -14.51 21.78 18.34
N ASP A 35 -13.26 21.91 18.80
CA ASP A 35 -12.16 22.45 18.02
C ASP A 35 -11.42 21.33 17.28
N ILE A 36 -11.47 21.35 15.96
CA ILE A 36 -10.86 20.35 15.09
C ILE A 36 -9.32 20.32 15.19
N ASP A 37 -8.72 21.42 15.61
CA ASP A 37 -7.27 21.58 15.70
C ASP A 37 -6.71 21.16 17.08
N THR A 38 -7.58 20.77 17.99
CA THR A 38 -7.20 20.36 19.36
C THR A 38 -7.53 18.89 19.60
N SER A 39 -6.66 18.20 20.30
CA SER A 39 -6.79 16.80 20.68
C SER A 39 -6.34 16.58 22.11
N TRP A 40 -7.03 15.74 22.85
CA TRP A 40 -6.66 15.26 24.17
C TRP A 40 -5.81 13.99 24.14
N ALA A 41 -5.55 13.47 22.95
CA ALA A 41 -4.76 12.26 22.75
C ALA A 41 -3.39 12.37 23.42
N THR A 42 -3.03 11.39 24.21
CA THR A 42 -1.72 11.26 24.87
C THR A 42 -0.85 10.18 24.27
N GLY A 43 -1.41 9.36 23.40
CA GLY A 43 -0.70 8.34 22.66
C GLY A 43 0.29 8.89 21.66
N ASN A 44 1.16 8.05 21.20
CA ASN A 44 2.22 8.41 20.26
C ASN A 44 1.65 8.53 18.84
N ASN A 45 1.13 9.71 18.51
CA ASN A 45 0.60 10.02 17.18
C ASN A 45 1.74 10.40 16.23
N PHE A 46 2.01 9.56 15.25
CA PHE A 46 3.03 9.82 14.23
C PHE A 46 2.71 9.11 12.92
N SER A 47 3.26 9.64 11.83
CA SER A 47 3.31 8.98 10.53
C SER A 47 4.68 9.25 9.90
N LYS A 48 5.38 8.19 9.54
CA LYS A 48 6.71 8.24 8.93
C LYS A 48 6.72 7.39 7.68
N LEU A 49 7.06 8.00 6.55
CA LEU A 49 7.22 7.31 5.28
C LEU A 49 8.63 7.58 4.77
N LYS A 50 9.35 6.50 4.45
CA LYS A 50 10.58 6.54 3.67
C LYS A 50 10.36 5.71 2.42
N GLN A 51 10.64 6.28 1.27
CA GLN A 51 10.57 5.54 0.01
C GLN A 51 11.72 5.93 -0.89
N GLY A 52 12.16 4.98 -1.68
CA GLY A 52 13.17 5.20 -2.68
C GLY A 52 13.07 4.14 -3.76
N GLY A 53 13.62 4.45 -4.92
CA GLY A 53 13.63 3.51 -6.03
C GLY A 53 14.57 3.95 -7.12
N VAL A 54 14.87 3.03 -8.02
CA VAL A 54 15.67 3.24 -9.21
C VAL A 54 14.99 2.57 -10.40
N GLY A 55 15.01 3.25 -11.54
CA GLY A 55 14.59 2.73 -12.84
C GLY A 55 15.72 2.81 -13.82
N LEU A 56 15.80 1.84 -14.71
CA LEU A 56 16.75 1.79 -15.82
C LEU A 56 16.03 1.38 -17.09
N ASP A 57 16.10 2.25 -18.09
CA ASP A 57 15.61 2.02 -19.43
C ASP A 57 16.79 1.88 -20.37
N LEU A 58 16.85 0.79 -21.10
CA LEU A 58 17.86 0.51 -22.12
C LEU A 58 17.15 0.28 -23.45
N GLU A 59 17.62 0.94 -24.48
CA GLU A 59 17.13 0.79 -25.85
C GLU A 59 18.29 0.38 -26.76
N LEU A 60 18.03 -0.59 -27.60
CA LEU A 60 18.98 -1.11 -28.57
C LEU A 60 18.31 -1.25 -29.93
N ASP A 61 18.77 -0.47 -30.89
CA ASP A 61 18.37 -0.59 -32.28
C ASP A 61 19.02 -1.85 -32.89
N LEU A 62 18.22 -2.84 -33.17
CA LEU A 62 18.66 -4.09 -33.83
C LEU A 62 18.74 -3.91 -35.35
N SER A 63 17.90 -3.05 -35.90
CA SER A 63 17.88 -2.61 -37.28
C SER A 63 17.16 -1.26 -37.37
N PRO A 64 17.15 -0.58 -38.57
CA PRO A 64 16.39 0.66 -38.73
C PRO A 64 14.91 0.58 -38.35
N ASP A 65 14.34 -0.62 -38.44
CA ASP A 65 12.90 -0.85 -38.21
C ASP A 65 12.60 -1.70 -36.98
N VAL A 66 13.61 -2.12 -36.21
CA VAL A 66 13.43 -3.02 -35.05
C VAL A 66 14.24 -2.55 -33.86
N MET A 67 13.58 -2.32 -32.72
CA MET A 67 14.20 -1.90 -31.47
C MET A 67 13.86 -2.86 -30.34
N LEU A 68 14.84 -3.22 -29.53
CA LEU A 68 14.67 -3.91 -28.26
C LEU A 68 14.74 -2.90 -27.12
N LYS A 69 13.73 -2.89 -26.25
CA LYS A 69 13.70 -2.07 -25.04
C LYS A 69 13.65 -2.95 -23.80
N SER A 70 14.46 -2.58 -22.81
CA SER A 70 14.48 -3.22 -21.49
C SER A 70 14.17 -2.18 -20.43
N ILE A 71 13.15 -2.41 -19.61
CA ILE A 71 12.72 -1.52 -18.55
C ILE A 71 12.85 -2.30 -17.23
N SER A 72 13.74 -1.83 -16.37
CA SER A 72 13.97 -2.42 -15.04
C SER A 72 13.61 -1.42 -13.97
N SER A 73 12.94 -1.85 -12.91
CA SER A 73 12.70 -0.98 -11.76
C SER A 73 12.84 -1.73 -10.44
N TYR A 74 13.27 -0.99 -9.43
CA TYR A 74 13.29 -1.42 -8.04
C TYR A 74 12.75 -0.30 -7.16
N ARG A 75 11.90 -0.63 -6.18
CA ARG A 75 11.37 0.30 -5.19
C ARG A 75 11.39 -0.34 -3.81
N LYS A 76 11.69 0.48 -2.81
CA LYS A 76 11.54 0.14 -1.40
C LYS A 76 10.71 1.20 -0.68
N ILE A 77 9.85 0.74 0.24
CA ILE A 77 9.00 1.58 1.10
C ILE A 77 9.15 1.07 2.53
N ASP A 78 9.46 1.98 3.44
CA ASP A 78 9.42 1.76 4.89
C ASP A 78 8.36 2.73 5.45
N PHE A 79 7.32 2.21 6.04
CA PHE A 79 6.24 2.99 6.63
C PHE A 79 6.03 2.62 8.09
N ALA A 80 5.83 3.63 8.92
CA ALA A 80 5.47 3.44 10.32
C ALA A 80 4.49 4.52 10.76
N ALA A 81 3.44 4.13 11.45
CA ALA A 81 2.47 5.05 12.03
C ALA A 81 2.01 4.58 13.40
N GLY A 82 1.62 5.52 14.23
CA GLY A 82 0.96 5.29 15.50
C GLY A 82 -0.20 6.24 15.64
N VAL A 83 -1.28 5.78 16.23
CA VAL A 83 -2.51 6.54 16.41
C VAL A 83 -3.12 6.22 17.78
N ASP A 84 -3.45 7.26 18.51
CA ASP A 84 -4.35 7.19 19.65
C ASP A 84 -5.79 7.23 19.13
N LEU A 85 -6.49 6.12 19.25
CA LEU A 85 -7.81 5.95 18.67
C LEU A 85 -8.94 6.47 19.55
N ASP A 86 -8.71 6.59 20.86
CA ASP A 86 -9.73 7.10 21.79
C ASP A 86 -9.74 8.62 21.89
N ASN A 87 -8.67 9.29 21.47
CA ASN A 87 -8.51 10.75 21.47
C ASN A 87 -8.73 11.38 22.85
N SER A 88 -8.46 10.63 23.92
CA SER A 88 -8.58 11.07 25.32
C SER A 88 -7.21 11.08 26.00
N PRO A 89 -7.07 11.68 27.20
CA PRO A 89 -5.85 11.58 27.98
C PRO A 89 -5.68 10.21 28.66
N LEU A 90 -6.64 9.32 28.51
CA LEU A 90 -6.60 7.99 29.10
C LEU A 90 -6.02 6.97 28.11
N PRO A 91 -5.21 6.01 28.55
CA PRO A 91 -4.61 5.01 27.66
C PRO A 91 -5.58 3.88 27.32
N VAL A 92 -6.71 4.20 26.65
CA VAL A 92 -7.78 3.23 26.39
C VAL A 92 -7.47 2.37 25.18
N LEU A 93 -7.14 3.01 24.04
CA LEU A 93 -6.94 2.31 22.78
C LEU A 93 -5.90 3.01 21.92
N GLN A 94 -4.77 2.37 21.78
CA GLN A 94 -3.68 2.86 20.93
C GLN A 94 -3.31 1.78 19.91
N THR A 95 -2.97 2.21 18.71
CA THR A 95 -2.47 1.31 17.67
C THR A 95 -1.21 1.87 17.03
N SER A 96 -0.36 0.97 16.60
CA SER A 96 0.77 1.29 15.73
C SER A 96 0.93 0.21 14.68
N PHE A 97 1.45 0.58 13.54
CA PHE A 97 1.78 -0.40 12.51
C PHE A 97 3.05 -0.01 11.76
N THR A 98 3.73 -1.02 11.28
CA THR A 98 4.87 -0.89 10.38
C THR A 98 4.60 -1.69 9.12
N ALA A 99 5.09 -1.18 8.00
CA ALA A 99 5.07 -1.88 6.72
C ALA A 99 6.39 -1.65 6.00
N ASP A 100 7.10 -2.72 5.77
CA ASP A 100 8.30 -2.76 4.96
C ASP A 100 7.98 -3.48 3.66
N GLN A 101 8.17 -2.81 2.52
CA GLN A 101 7.83 -3.36 1.22
C GLN A 101 8.98 -3.13 0.26
N GLU A 102 9.31 -4.15 -0.52
CA GLU A 102 10.21 -4.05 -1.64
C GLU A 102 9.61 -4.71 -2.88
N GLN A 103 9.84 -4.10 -4.02
CA GLN A 103 9.38 -4.61 -5.30
C GLN A 103 10.43 -4.42 -6.38
N TRP A 104 10.47 -5.34 -7.32
CA TRP A 104 11.21 -5.19 -8.54
C TRP A 104 10.38 -5.63 -9.74
N SER A 105 10.66 -5.05 -10.89
CA SER A 105 10.05 -5.45 -12.15
C SER A 105 11.04 -5.40 -13.29
N GLN A 106 10.80 -6.24 -14.27
CA GLN A 106 11.52 -6.28 -15.54
C GLN A 106 10.53 -6.42 -16.67
N GLU A 107 10.63 -5.54 -17.65
CA GLU A 107 9.90 -5.62 -18.90
C GLU A 107 10.85 -5.62 -20.08
N LEU A 108 10.60 -6.53 -21.02
CA LEU A 108 11.31 -6.56 -22.31
C LEU A 108 10.28 -6.35 -23.41
N GLN A 109 10.57 -5.41 -24.30
CA GLN A 109 9.73 -5.09 -25.45
C GLN A 109 10.56 -5.19 -26.72
N LEU A 110 9.98 -5.80 -27.73
CA LEU A 110 10.46 -5.74 -29.11
C LEU A 110 9.46 -4.94 -29.91
N THR A 111 9.88 -3.81 -30.45
CA THR A 111 9.07 -2.98 -31.32
C THR A 111 9.56 -3.10 -32.76
N GLY A 112 8.65 -3.08 -33.69
CA GLY A 112 8.99 -3.17 -35.10
C GLY A 112 8.07 -2.31 -35.95
N SER A 113 8.61 -1.79 -37.06
CA SER A 113 7.85 -1.10 -38.09
C SER A 113 8.06 -1.75 -39.45
N ALA A 114 7.05 -1.66 -40.30
CA ALA A 114 7.07 -2.20 -41.65
C ALA A 114 6.14 -1.37 -42.58
N LEU A 115 6.23 -1.61 -43.90
CA LEU A 115 5.38 -0.94 -44.90
C LEU A 115 5.47 0.57 -44.82
N ASP A 116 6.70 1.12 -44.79
CA ASP A 116 6.96 2.56 -44.65
C ASP A 116 6.26 3.16 -43.40
N ASN A 117 6.36 2.48 -42.26
CA ASN A 117 5.69 2.82 -40.98
C ASN A 117 4.17 2.76 -41.02
N ALA A 118 3.55 2.16 -42.02
CA ALA A 118 2.12 1.92 -42.03
C ALA A 118 1.72 0.78 -41.08
N LEU A 119 2.64 -0.12 -40.73
CA LEU A 119 2.45 -1.20 -39.76
C LEU A 119 3.47 -1.04 -38.64
N ASN A 120 2.99 -0.90 -37.40
CA ASN A 120 3.82 -0.88 -36.21
C ASN A 120 3.36 -1.99 -35.26
N CYS A 121 4.31 -2.64 -34.63
CA CYS A 121 3.99 -3.69 -33.68
C CYS A 121 4.89 -3.60 -32.44
N VAL A 122 4.36 -4.06 -31.31
CA VAL A 122 5.12 -4.31 -30.10
C VAL A 122 4.73 -5.69 -29.57
N VAL A 123 5.72 -6.44 -29.12
CA VAL A 123 5.52 -7.66 -28.32
C VAL A 123 6.42 -7.57 -27.12
N GLY A 124 5.95 -8.04 -25.97
CA GLY A 124 6.73 -7.94 -24.77
C GLY A 124 6.38 -8.97 -23.70
N GLY A 125 7.29 -9.08 -22.74
CA GLY A 125 7.13 -9.87 -21.55
C GLY A 125 7.45 -9.05 -20.31
N TYR A 126 6.74 -9.32 -19.22
CA TYR A 126 6.84 -8.62 -17.97
C TYR A 126 6.93 -9.61 -16.81
N VAL A 127 7.80 -9.32 -15.86
CA VAL A 127 7.93 -10.03 -14.58
C VAL A 127 7.90 -8.99 -13.47
N PHE A 128 7.18 -9.31 -12.41
CA PHE A 128 7.05 -8.49 -11.21
C PHE A 128 7.15 -9.38 -9.98
N ASN A 129 7.86 -8.91 -8.98
CA ASN A 129 7.85 -9.51 -7.64
C ASN A 129 7.79 -8.41 -6.58
N GLU A 130 6.94 -8.64 -5.59
CA GLU A 130 6.75 -7.78 -4.44
C GLU A 130 6.78 -8.62 -3.18
N LYS A 131 7.51 -8.14 -2.16
CA LYS A 131 7.50 -8.69 -0.81
C LYS A 131 7.21 -7.60 0.17
N GLY A 132 6.38 -7.90 1.16
CA GLY A 132 6.03 -6.97 2.22
C GLY A 132 5.86 -7.66 3.56
N ASP A 133 6.43 -7.04 4.59
CA ASP A 133 6.22 -7.37 5.99
C ASP A 133 5.35 -6.29 6.60
N LEU A 134 4.24 -6.70 7.21
CA LEU A 134 3.30 -5.85 7.92
C LEU A 134 3.27 -6.28 9.38
N ARG A 135 3.23 -5.33 10.30
CA ARG A 135 3.01 -5.62 11.71
C ARG A 135 2.08 -4.59 12.32
N ASP A 136 0.95 -5.06 12.81
CA ASP A 136 -0.01 -4.29 13.58
C ASP A 136 0.18 -4.57 15.05
N PHE A 137 0.18 -3.52 15.87
CA PHE A 137 0.26 -3.63 17.31
C PHE A 137 -0.83 -2.78 17.94
N VAL A 138 -1.72 -3.41 18.68
CA VAL A 138 -2.84 -2.76 19.34
C VAL A 138 -2.71 -2.94 20.85
N THR A 139 -2.84 -1.85 21.58
CA THR A 139 -2.78 -1.80 23.04
C THR A 139 -4.09 -1.31 23.62
N PHE A 140 -4.67 -2.07 24.52
CA PHE A 140 -5.88 -1.74 25.25
C PHE A 140 -5.57 -1.49 26.72
N ALA A 141 -6.32 -0.55 27.32
CA ALA A 141 -6.36 -0.26 28.75
C ALA A 141 -4.95 -0.17 29.38
N GLY A 142 -4.08 0.65 28.76
CA GLY A 142 -2.75 0.90 29.28
C GLY A 142 -1.78 -0.29 29.21
N GLY A 143 -2.08 -1.29 28.38
CA GLY A 143 -1.25 -2.49 28.20
C GLY A 143 -1.76 -3.74 28.92
N LEU A 144 -2.98 -3.69 29.47
CA LEU A 144 -3.64 -4.86 30.05
C LEU A 144 -3.88 -5.94 29.01
N LEU A 145 -4.19 -5.55 27.76
CA LEU A 145 -4.28 -6.42 26.62
C LEU A 145 -3.47 -5.84 25.47
N GLN A 146 -2.64 -6.65 24.89
CA GLN A 146 -1.83 -6.31 23.73
C GLN A 146 -2.06 -7.35 22.65
N VAL A 147 -2.28 -6.90 21.41
CA VAL A 147 -2.44 -7.77 20.25
C VAL A 147 -1.36 -7.43 19.25
N ASP A 148 -0.61 -8.43 18.84
CA ASP A 148 0.45 -8.33 17.83
C ASP A 148 0.04 -9.15 16.60
N GLY A 149 -0.07 -8.49 15.45
CA GLY A 149 -0.54 -9.04 14.19
C GLY A 149 0.52 -8.98 13.09
N PRO A 150 1.57 -9.84 13.13
CA PRO A 150 2.50 -9.90 12.01
C PRO A 150 1.84 -10.49 10.75
N GLY A 151 2.16 -9.92 9.60
CA GLY A 151 1.70 -10.38 8.30
C GLY A 151 2.80 -10.29 7.25
N GLN A 152 2.81 -11.23 6.33
CA GLN A 152 3.73 -11.23 5.20
C GLN A 152 2.95 -11.38 3.90
N ILE A 153 3.34 -10.60 2.90
CA ILE A 153 2.78 -10.64 1.55
C ILE A 153 3.93 -10.98 0.59
N ASP A 154 3.68 -11.93 -0.29
CA ASP A 154 4.54 -12.23 -1.43
C ASP A 154 3.67 -12.29 -2.69
N THR A 155 4.00 -11.47 -3.69
CA THR A 155 3.28 -11.41 -4.95
C THR A 155 4.27 -11.58 -6.08
N THR A 156 3.97 -12.50 -7.00
CA THR A 156 4.74 -12.67 -8.23
C THR A 156 3.79 -12.65 -9.42
N ALA A 157 4.10 -11.83 -10.42
CA ALA A 157 3.31 -11.74 -11.64
C ALA A 157 4.17 -11.89 -12.89
N TYR A 158 3.60 -12.55 -13.89
CA TYR A 158 4.17 -12.70 -15.23
C TYR A 158 3.14 -12.28 -16.26
N ALA A 159 3.58 -11.56 -17.28
CA ALA A 159 2.70 -11.25 -18.39
C ALA A 159 3.42 -11.36 -19.72
N ALA A 160 2.65 -11.69 -20.74
CA ALA A 160 3.03 -11.54 -22.15
C ALA A 160 1.98 -10.67 -22.84
N PHE A 161 2.42 -9.78 -23.71
CA PHE A 161 1.54 -8.86 -24.43
C PHE A 161 2.02 -8.59 -25.85
N GLY A 162 1.10 -8.10 -26.66
CA GLY A 162 1.42 -7.62 -27.98
C GLY A 162 0.34 -6.70 -28.51
N GLN A 163 0.74 -5.79 -29.40
CA GLN A 163 -0.13 -4.88 -30.09
C GLN A 163 0.37 -4.66 -31.52
N VAL A 164 -0.57 -4.49 -32.40
CA VAL A 164 -0.32 -4.12 -33.79
C VAL A 164 -1.18 -2.91 -34.14
N ASP A 165 -0.54 -1.87 -34.67
CA ASP A 165 -1.17 -0.69 -35.22
C ASP A 165 -0.96 -0.69 -36.74
N TRP A 166 -2.04 -0.71 -37.49
CA TRP A 166 -2.02 -0.78 -38.94
C TRP A 166 -2.80 0.36 -39.56
N ARG A 167 -2.08 1.22 -40.28
CA ARG A 167 -2.66 2.27 -41.10
C ARG A 167 -2.90 1.77 -42.51
N VAL A 168 -4.14 1.41 -42.78
CA VAL A 168 -4.53 0.85 -44.09
C VAL A 168 -4.63 1.93 -45.17
N SER A 169 -4.98 3.16 -44.77
CA SER A 169 -5.04 4.36 -45.64
C SER A 169 -4.88 5.63 -44.80
N ASP A 170 -4.85 6.79 -45.45
CA ASP A 170 -4.78 8.08 -44.75
C ASP A 170 -6.03 8.36 -43.88
N LEU A 171 -7.14 7.66 -44.15
CA LEU A 171 -8.39 7.83 -43.42
C LEU A 171 -8.73 6.66 -42.46
N LEU A 172 -8.01 5.54 -42.55
CA LEU A 172 -8.40 4.32 -41.85
C LEU A 172 -7.18 3.63 -41.22
N GLY A 173 -7.22 3.44 -39.92
CA GLY A 173 -6.27 2.68 -39.15
C GLY A 173 -6.95 1.71 -38.19
N PHE A 174 -6.28 0.63 -37.87
CA PHE A 174 -6.70 -0.39 -36.90
C PHE A 174 -5.62 -0.58 -35.84
N THR A 175 -6.06 -0.72 -34.59
CA THR A 175 -5.22 -1.15 -33.48
C THR A 175 -5.81 -2.44 -32.91
N LEU A 176 -5.00 -3.46 -32.79
CA LEU A 176 -5.35 -4.71 -32.14
C LEU A 176 -4.26 -5.07 -31.14
N GLY A 177 -4.64 -5.29 -29.87
CA GLY A 177 -3.71 -5.68 -28.83
C GLY A 177 -4.32 -6.71 -27.87
N GLY A 178 -3.45 -7.43 -27.20
CA GLY A 178 -3.82 -8.40 -26.18
C GLY A 178 -2.74 -8.55 -25.11
N ARG A 179 -3.15 -8.93 -23.90
CA ARG A 179 -2.28 -9.21 -22.76
C ARG A 179 -2.81 -10.44 -22.03
N TYR A 180 -1.91 -11.34 -21.69
CA TYR A 180 -2.17 -12.41 -20.74
C TYR A 180 -1.30 -12.17 -19.51
N THR A 181 -1.91 -12.25 -18.32
CA THR A 181 -1.20 -12.09 -17.04
C THR A 181 -1.55 -13.24 -16.12
N LYS A 182 -0.53 -13.82 -15.48
CA LYS A 182 -0.67 -14.72 -14.35
C LYS A 182 -0.08 -14.07 -13.13
N GLU A 183 -0.82 -14.03 -12.03
CA GLU A 183 -0.39 -13.54 -10.74
C GLU A 183 -0.60 -14.62 -9.69
N ASP A 184 0.41 -14.84 -8.88
CA ASP A 184 0.37 -15.69 -7.70
C ASP A 184 0.64 -14.79 -6.48
N LYS A 185 -0.29 -14.79 -5.53
CA LYS A 185 -0.21 -13.98 -4.31
C LYS A 185 -0.40 -14.86 -3.09
N SER A 186 0.50 -14.75 -2.15
CA SER A 186 0.39 -15.38 -0.84
C SER A 186 0.34 -14.34 0.27
N TYR A 187 -0.45 -14.62 1.29
CA TYR A 187 -0.49 -13.86 2.52
C TYR A 187 -0.40 -14.83 3.70
N VAL A 188 0.52 -14.57 4.60
CA VAL A 188 0.64 -15.30 5.86
C VAL A 188 0.51 -14.29 6.98
N GLY A 189 -0.47 -14.46 7.83
CA GLY A 189 -0.70 -13.62 9.01
C GLY A 189 -0.83 -14.49 10.25
N ALA A 190 -0.38 -13.96 11.36
CA ALA A 190 -0.60 -14.53 12.68
C ALA A 190 -1.13 -13.44 13.62
N GLN A 191 -1.80 -13.84 14.66
CA GLN A 191 -2.23 -12.97 15.74
C GLN A 191 -1.86 -13.65 17.06
N SER A 192 -1.25 -12.89 17.93
CA SER A 192 -0.88 -13.37 19.28
C SER A 192 -1.35 -12.36 20.32
N ASP A 193 -1.79 -12.88 21.44
CA ASP A 193 -2.22 -12.14 22.63
C ASP A 193 -1.05 -12.04 23.61
#